data_aee9c81e770bd343324a1b1d613a00bf
#
_entry.id   aee9c81e770bd343324a1b1d613a00bf
#
_cell.length_a   1.000
_cell.length_b   1.000
_cell.length_c   1.000
_cell.angle_alpha   90.00
_cell.angle_beta   90.00
_cell.angle_gamma   90.00
#
_symmetry.space_group_name_H-M   'P 1'
#
loop_
_entity.id
_entity.type
_entity.pdbx_description
1 polymer ?
#
loop_
_entity_poly.entity_id
_entity_poly.type
_entity_poly.pdbx_seq_one_letter_code
_entity_poly.pdbx_strand_id
1 'polypeptide(L)'
;MLNKRKFYINGKWVDPIEKNDLEVINPCNEDPCAIISLGSKKDTDNAVNAAKTAFETWKETSKKERLELLEKLLVVYKKRFGEMAEAISLEMGAPMDWATDVQTGSGQTHLEDFILRLKEFEFDEHFDQKSNNHIYYEPIGVCGLIT
;
A
#
# COMPACT_ATOMS: atom_id res chain seq x y z
N MET A 1 -2.69 -18.41 -17.04
CA MET A 1 -3.01 -16.98 -16.88
C MET A 1 -3.74 -16.75 -15.56
N LEU A 2 -3.20 -15.88 -14.70
CA LEU A 2 -3.78 -15.55 -13.40
C LEU A 2 -5.01 -14.66 -13.55
N ASN A 3 -6.08 -14.93 -12.76
CA ASN A 3 -7.26 -14.06 -12.73
C ASN A 3 -7.18 -13.11 -11.53
N LYS A 4 -6.94 -11.83 -11.79
CA LYS A 4 -6.74 -10.76 -10.80
C LYS A 4 -7.72 -9.58 -11.03
N ARG A 5 -8.95 -9.87 -11.45
CA ARG A 5 -9.96 -8.84 -11.81
C ARG A 5 -10.56 -8.11 -10.63
N LYS A 6 -10.55 -8.71 -9.43
CA LYS A 6 -11.25 -8.16 -8.27
C LYS A 6 -10.49 -7.00 -7.64
N PHE A 7 -11.23 -6.03 -7.13
CA PHE A 7 -10.72 -4.94 -6.28
C PHE A 7 -10.90 -5.27 -4.81
N TYR A 8 -9.97 -4.83 -3.97
CA TYR A 8 -10.12 -4.94 -2.53
C TYR A 8 -10.69 -3.64 -1.97
N ILE A 9 -11.98 -3.62 -1.67
CA ILE A 9 -12.71 -2.43 -1.20
C ILE A 9 -13.46 -2.78 0.08
N ASN A 10 -13.35 -1.93 1.09
CA ASN A 10 -14.03 -2.10 2.38
C ASN A 10 -13.82 -3.49 3.02
N GLY A 11 -12.58 -3.97 3.02
CA GLY A 11 -12.21 -5.26 3.61
C GLY A 11 -12.65 -6.49 2.83
N LYS A 12 -13.11 -6.34 1.58
CA LYS A 12 -13.62 -7.46 0.75
C LYS A 12 -13.09 -7.39 -0.68
N TRP A 13 -12.94 -8.56 -1.29
CA TRP A 13 -12.70 -8.69 -2.72
C TRP A 13 -14.03 -8.59 -3.47
N VAL A 14 -14.20 -7.53 -4.26
CA VAL A 14 -15.42 -7.24 -5.04
C VAL A 14 -15.15 -7.33 -6.53
N ASP A 15 -16.15 -7.72 -7.30
CA ASP A 15 -16.07 -7.69 -8.74
C ASP A 15 -16.22 -6.25 -9.26
N PRO A 16 -15.57 -5.87 -10.38
CA PRO A 16 -15.75 -4.56 -10.98
C PRO A 16 -17.22 -4.34 -11.38
N ILE A 17 -17.69 -3.10 -11.25
CA ILE A 17 -19.06 -2.72 -11.63
C ILE A 17 -19.24 -2.85 -13.14
N GLU A 18 -18.21 -2.47 -13.89
CA GLU A 18 -18.18 -2.57 -15.33
C GLU A 18 -17.01 -3.46 -15.76
N LYS A 19 -17.29 -4.42 -16.63
CA LYS A 19 -16.22 -5.29 -17.13
C LYS A 19 -15.34 -4.51 -18.11
N ASN A 20 -14.09 -4.31 -17.76
CA ASN A 20 -13.07 -3.68 -18.59
C ASN A 20 -11.72 -4.38 -18.36
N ASP A 21 -11.58 -5.53 -19.00
CA ASP A 21 -10.43 -6.42 -18.80
C ASP A 21 -9.19 -5.90 -19.53
N LEU A 22 -8.03 -6.06 -18.89
CA LEU A 22 -6.71 -5.81 -19.44
C LEU A 22 -5.82 -7.02 -19.20
N GLU A 23 -5.16 -7.50 -20.26
CA GLU A 23 -4.14 -8.52 -20.15
C GLU A 23 -2.82 -7.93 -19.68
N VAL A 24 -2.20 -8.57 -18.70
CA VAL A 24 -0.84 -8.27 -18.25
C VAL A 24 0.11 -9.19 -19.02
N ILE A 25 1.03 -8.59 -19.72
CA ILE A 25 1.97 -9.30 -20.58
C ILE A 25 3.27 -9.54 -19.82
N ASN A 26 3.75 -10.77 -19.81
CA ASN A 26 5.08 -11.10 -19.32
C ASN A 26 6.13 -10.63 -20.36
N PRO A 27 6.98 -9.66 -20.05
CA PRO A 27 7.92 -9.12 -21.01
C PRO A 27 9.06 -10.07 -21.39
N CYS A 28 9.24 -11.18 -20.66
CA CYS A 28 10.27 -12.17 -20.99
C CYS A 28 9.91 -13.03 -22.20
N ASN A 29 8.62 -13.28 -22.44
CA ASN A 29 8.15 -14.16 -23.53
C ASN A 29 6.99 -13.57 -24.33
N GLU A 30 6.56 -12.35 -23.99
CA GLU A 30 5.46 -11.63 -24.63
C GLU A 30 4.09 -12.31 -24.55
N ASP A 31 3.95 -13.32 -23.66
CA ASP A 31 2.69 -14.01 -23.45
C ASP A 31 1.85 -13.37 -22.33
N PRO A 32 0.51 -13.42 -22.42
CA PRO A 32 -0.35 -12.99 -21.32
C PRO A 32 -0.15 -13.85 -20.06
N CYS A 33 0.28 -13.25 -18.95
CA CYS A 33 0.50 -13.94 -17.67
C CYS A 33 -0.66 -13.76 -16.69
N ALA A 34 -1.35 -12.62 -16.74
CA ALA A 34 -2.48 -12.34 -15.89
C ALA A 34 -3.55 -11.53 -16.62
N ILE A 35 -4.75 -11.47 -16.03
CA ILE A 35 -5.82 -10.58 -16.47
C ILE A 35 -6.32 -9.79 -15.26
N ILE A 36 -6.39 -8.47 -15.41
CA ILE A 36 -6.91 -7.50 -14.44
C ILE A 36 -8.13 -6.81 -14.98
N SER A 37 -8.83 -6.06 -14.15
CA SER A 37 -9.85 -5.11 -14.60
C SER A 37 -9.37 -3.67 -14.41
N LEU A 38 -9.66 -2.82 -15.39
CA LEU A 38 -9.56 -1.38 -15.22
C LEU A 38 -10.80 -0.90 -14.46
N GLY A 39 -10.59 -0.12 -13.38
CA GLY A 39 -11.67 0.40 -12.57
C GLY A 39 -12.48 1.47 -13.28
N SER A 40 -13.80 1.43 -13.15
CA SER A 40 -14.68 2.51 -13.59
C SER A 40 -14.68 3.67 -12.58
N LYS A 41 -15.25 4.81 -12.97
CA LYS A 41 -15.48 5.92 -12.04
C LYS A 41 -16.29 5.47 -10.81
N LYS A 42 -17.26 4.58 -10.99
CA LYS A 42 -18.08 4.07 -9.88
C LYS A 42 -17.27 3.20 -8.92
N ASP A 43 -16.34 2.38 -9.42
CA ASP A 43 -15.44 1.59 -8.58
C ASP A 43 -14.54 2.51 -7.74
N THR A 44 -14.00 3.56 -8.36
CA THR A 44 -13.21 4.59 -7.68
C THR A 44 -14.02 5.33 -6.62
N ASP A 45 -15.24 5.77 -6.97
CA ASP A 45 -16.14 6.46 -6.03
C ASP A 45 -16.46 5.56 -4.81
N ASN A 46 -16.70 4.26 -5.02
CA ASN A 46 -16.93 3.29 -3.96
C ASN A 46 -15.70 3.12 -3.06
N ALA A 47 -14.52 3.00 -3.65
CA ALA A 47 -13.27 2.88 -2.89
C ALA A 47 -13.00 4.13 -2.04
N VAL A 48 -13.16 5.33 -2.63
CA VAL A 48 -12.99 6.61 -1.92
C VAL A 48 -14.02 6.76 -0.80
N ASN A 49 -15.28 6.41 -1.03
CA ASN A 49 -16.32 6.48 -0.01
C ASN A 49 -16.05 5.52 1.15
N ALA A 50 -15.60 4.30 0.86
CA ALA A 50 -15.19 3.35 1.89
C ALA A 50 -14.01 3.87 2.72
N ALA A 51 -13.01 4.46 2.07
CA ALA A 51 -11.86 5.05 2.74
C ALA A 51 -12.25 6.27 3.59
N LYS A 52 -13.15 7.15 3.11
CA LYS A 52 -13.69 8.28 3.90
C LYS A 52 -14.42 7.80 5.14
N THR A 53 -15.24 6.75 5.02
CA THR A 53 -15.94 6.18 6.18
C THR A 53 -14.95 5.59 7.19
N ALA A 54 -13.94 4.86 6.74
CA ALA A 54 -12.90 4.31 7.61
C ALA A 54 -12.04 5.41 8.26
N PHE A 55 -11.83 6.54 7.58
CA PHE A 55 -11.05 7.66 8.08
C PHE A 55 -11.64 8.26 9.36
N GLU A 56 -12.95 8.26 9.56
CA GLU A 56 -13.60 8.82 10.76
C GLU A 56 -13.11 8.19 12.06
N THR A 57 -12.75 6.92 12.04
CA THR A 57 -12.16 6.22 13.19
C THR A 57 -10.65 6.09 13.09
N TRP A 58 -10.12 5.92 11.88
CA TRP A 58 -8.68 5.76 11.66
C TRP A 58 -7.87 6.99 12.06
N LYS A 59 -8.38 8.20 11.84
CA LYS A 59 -7.73 9.45 12.22
C LYS A 59 -7.45 9.56 13.72
N GLU A 60 -8.27 8.91 14.57
CA GLU A 60 -8.15 8.92 16.02
C GLU A 60 -7.17 7.87 16.58
N THR A 61 -6.59 7.01 15.71
CA THR A 61 -5.65 5.99 16.16
C THR A 61 -4.37 6.61 16.71
N SER A 62 -3.89 6.07 17.82
CA SER A 62 -2.64 6.50 18.46
C SER A 62 -1.40 6.12 17.62
N LYS A 63 -0.28 6.81 17.87
CA LYS A 63 1.04 6.43 17.31
C LYS A 63 1.37 4.95 17.60
N LYS A 64 1.05 4.46 18.80
CA LYS A 64 1.29 3.07 19.20
C LYS A 64 0.51 2.08 18.34
N GLU A 65 -0.80 2.29 18.15
CA GLU A 65 -1.64 1.42 17.31
C GLU A 65 -1.15 1.37 15.87
N ARG A 66 -0.73 2.50 15.31
CA ARG A 66 -0.16 2.57 13.95
C ARG A 66 1.16 1.82 13.86
N LEU A 67 2.05 1.95 14.86
CA LEU A 67 3.30 1.20 14.93
C LEU A 67 3.06 -0.31 15.00
N GLU A 68 2.17 -0.77 15.88
CA GLU A 68 1.82 -2.19 15.99
C GLU A 68 1.30 -2.76 14.67
N LEU A 69 0.50 -1.99 13.92
CA LEU A 69 0.02 -2.40 12.60
C LEU A 69 1.15 -2.50 11.57
N LEU A 70 2.05 -1.52 11.53
CA LEU A 70 3.20 -1.53 10.62
C LEU A 70 4.18 -2.65 10.93
N GLU A 71 4.43 -2.94 12.21
CA GLU A 71 5.26 -4.07 12.63
C GLU A 71 4.64 -5.42 12.21
N LYS A 72 3.30 -5.58 12.33
CA LYS A 72 2.58 -6.75 11.80
C LYS A 72 2.69 -6.83 10.28
N LEU A 73 2.57 -5.70 9.58
CA LEU A 73 2.74 -5.66 8.13
C LEU A 73 4.15 -6.11 7.73
N LEU A 74 5.19 -5.64 8.43
CA LEU A 74 6.57 -6.06 8.18
C LEU A 74 6.77 -7.57 8.36
N VAL A 75 6.16 -8.17 9.39
CA VAL A 75 6.20 -9.63 9.61
C VAL A 75 5.57 -10.38 8.42
N VAL A 76 4.40 -9.92 7.94
CA VAL A 76 3.73 -10.53 6.78
C VAL A 76 4.54 -10.31 5.50
N TYR A 77 5.11 -9.13 5.31
CA TYR A 77 5.96 -8.82 4.16
C TYR A 77 7.15 -9.77 4.08
N LYS A 78 7.89 -9.92 5.19
CA LYS A 78 9.02 -10.86 5.27
C LYS A 78 8.62 -12.31 5.00
N LYS A 79 7.47 -12.74 5.52
CA LYS A 79 6.92 -14.09 5.26
C LYS A 79 6.60 -14.33 3.80
N ARG A 80 6.14 -13.30 3.08
CA ARG A 80 5.72 -13.37 1.68
C ARG A 80 6.74 -12.78 0.71
N PHE A 81 7.97 -12.59 1.17
CA PHE A 81 9.03 -11.92 0.40
C PHE A 81 9.28 -12.58 -0.96
N GLY A 82 9.40 -13.91 -0.99
CA GLY A 82 9.58 -14.67 -2.24
C GLY A 82 8.39 -14.53 -3.21
N GLU A 83 7.15 -14.56 -2.70
CA GLU A 83 5.96 -14.36 -3.54
C GLU A 83 5.95 -12.98 -4.22
N MET A 84 6.44 -11.94 -3.52
CA MET A 84 6.57 -10.60 -4.08
C MET A 84 7.62 -10.55 -5.18
N ALA A 85 8.79 -11.15 -4.95
CA ALA A 85 9.86 -11.22 -5.94
C ALA A 85 9.43 -11.97 -7.21
N GLU A 86 8.73 -13.10 -7.06
CA GLU A 86 8.17 -13.86 -8.18
C GLU A 86 7.16 -13.03 -8.99
N ALA A 87 6.27 -12.28 -8.30
CA ALA A 87 5.29 -11.43 -8.98
C ALA A 87 5.97 -10.31 -9.77
N ILE A 88 6.97 -9.64 -9.19
CA ILE A 88 7.77 -8.59 -9.84
C ILE A 88 8.49 -9.15 -11.08
N SER A 89 9.15 -10.30 -10.95
CA SER A 89 9.83 -10.95 -12.07
C SER A 89 8.87 -11.31 -13.19
N LEU A 90 7.68 -11.81 -12.84
CA LEU A 90 6.67 -12.24 -13.81
C LEU A 90 6.08 -11.07 -14.62
N GLU A 91 5.77 -9.95 -13.97
CA GLU A 91 5.06 -8.84 -14.65
C GLU A 91 5.97 -7.74 -15.17
N MET A 92 7.17 -7.57 -14.59
CA MET A 92 8.16 -6.59 -15.03
C MET A 92 9.31 -7.18 -15.84
N GLY A 93 9.48 -8.50 -15.85
CA GLY A 93 10.60 -9.17 -16.50
C GLY A 93 11.95 -8.96 -15.81
N ALA A 94 11.96 -8.50 -14.55
CA ALA A 94 13.19 -8.35 -13.81
C ALA A 94 13.87 -9.72 -13.57
N PRO A 95 15.22 -9.84 -13.72
CA PRO A 95 15.93 -11.03 -13.28
C PRO A 95 15.60 -11.35 -11.82
N MET A 96 15.49 -12.65 -11.50
CA MET A 96 14.96 -13.08 -10.20
C MET A 96 15.79 -12.62 -9.01
N ASP A 97 17.11 -12.60 -9.13
CA ASP A 97 18.04 -12.05 -8.15
C ASP A 97 17.80 -10.54 -7.92
N TRP A 98 17.65 -9.77 -9.00
CA TRP A 98 17.35 -8.34 -8.93
C TRP A 98 15.96 -8.07 -8.32
N ALA A 99 14.95 -8.83 -8.72
CA ALA A 99 13.61 -8.74 -8.15
C ALA A 99 13.61 -9.04 -6.65
N THR A 100 14.44 -10.00 -6.21
CA THR A 100 14.56 -10.39 -4.80
C THR A 100 15.35 -9.35 -4.00
N ASP A 101 16.62 -9.14 -4.38
CA ASP A 101 17.58 -8.41 -3.55
C ASP A 101 17.37 -6.89 -3.60
N VAL A 102 16.95 -6.37 -4.76
CA VAL A 102 16.81 -4.93 -4.96
C VAL A 102 15.35 -4.49 -4.84
N GLN A 103 14.45 -4.98 -5.67
CA GLN A 103 13.10 -4.45 -5.74
C GLN A 103 12.26 -4.83 -4.51
N THR A 104 12.21 -6.11 -4.17
CA THR A 104 11.52 -6.56 -2.94
C THR A 104 12.28 -6.12 -1.70
N GLY A 105 13.61 -6.14 -1.72
CA GLY A 105 14.47 -5.65 -0.64
C GLY A 105 14.25 -4.18 -0.32
N SER A 106 14.08 -3.33 -1.33
CA SER A 106 13.77 -1.90 -1.13
C SER A 106 12.46 -1.69 -0.38
N GLY A 107 11.41 -2.45 -0.71
CA GLY A 107 10.12 -2.37 -0.01
C GLY A 107 10.25 -2.72 1.47
N GLN A 108 11.02 -3.74 1.80
CA GLN A 108 11.30 -4.09 3.20
C GLN A 108 12.07 -2.99 3.91
N THR A 109 13.14 -2.48 3.30
CA THR A 109 13.99 -1.44 3.90
C THR A 109 13.20 -0.16 4.16
N HIS A 110 12.37 0.27 3.20
CA HIS A 110 11.51 1.45 3.38
C HIS A 110 10.51 1.27 4.51
N LEU A 111 9.91 0.09 4.65
CA LEU A 111 8.97 -0.19 5.74
C LEU A 111 9.68 -0.20 7.10
N GLU A 112 10.88 -0.78 7.19
CA GLU A 112 11.70 -0.79 8.40
C GLU A 112 12.12 0.64 8.81
N ASP A 113 12.59 1.46 7.85
CA ASP A 113 12.97 2.85 8.12
C ASP A 113 11.74 3.69 8.53
N PHE A 114 10.61 3.50 7.87
CA PHE A 114 9.38 4.20 8.22
C PHE A 114 8.92 3.88 9.65
N ILE A 115 8.99 2.62 10.08
CA ILE A 115 8.72 2.21 11.46
C ILE A 115 9.67 2.90 12.44
N LEU A 116 10.97 2.93 12.11
CA LEU A 116 11.97 3.61 12.94
C LEU A 116 11.67 5.10 13.07
N ARG A 117 11.40 5.79 11.96
CA ARG A 117 11.08 7.23 11.97
C ARG A 117 9.79 7.52 12.73
N LEU A 118 8.76 6.68 12.56
CA LEU A 118 7.51 6.88 13.29
C LEU A 118 7.69 6.72 14.81
N LYS A 119 8.59 5.86 15.28
CA LYS A 119 8.92 5.73 16.72
C LYS A 119 9.45 7.03 17.31
N GLU A 120 10.25 7.76 16.54
CA GLU A 120 10.88 9.01 16.96
C GLU A 120 10.01 10.24 16.70
N PHE A 121 9.00 10.15 15.81
CA PHE A 121 8.19 11.28 15.39
C PHE A 121 7.24 11.73 16.49
N GLU A 122 7.24 13.04 16.77
CA GLU A 122 6.29 13.67 17.68
C GLU A 122 5.20 14.37 16.89
N PHE A 123 3.92 14.05 17.20
CA PHE A 123 2.74 14.66 16.58
C PHE A 123 2.30 15.95 17.23
N ASP A 124 2.84 16.23 18.41
CA ASP A 124 2.65 17.45 19.18
C ASP A 124 4.01 17.91 19.69
N GLU A 125 4.47 19.04 19.22
CA GLU A 125 5.77 19.59 19.62
C GLU A 125 5.67 21.07 19.97
N HIS A 126 6.47 21.52 20.93
CA HIS A 126 6.58 22.93 21.25
C HIS A 126 7.22 23.70 20.10
N PHE A 127 6.60 24.78 19.65
CA PHE A 127 7.16 25.66 18.63
C PHE A 127 8.47 26.29 19.10
N ASP A 128 8.52 26.71 20.38
CA ASP A 128 9.73 27.18 21.04
C ASP A 128 9.64 26.94 22.57
N GLN A 129 10.79 27.02 23.25
CA GLN A 129 10.87 26.78 24.70
C GLN A 129 10.33 27.92 25.56
N LYS A 130 10.00 29.09 24.97
CA LYS A 130 9.59 30.31 25.68
C LYS A 130 8.10 30.61 25.57
N SER A 131 7.44 30.00 24.61
CA SER A 131 6.02 30.16 24.36
C SER A 131 5.24 28.90 24.69
N ASN A 132 3.95 29.05 24.93
CA ASN A 132 3.03 27.90 25.04
C ASN A 132 2.40 27.55 23.67
N ASN A 133 3.13 27.83 22.59
CA ASN A 133 2.69 27.54 21.24
C ASN A 133 3.11 26.10 20.86
N HIS A 134 2.18 25.37 20.25
CA HIS A 134 2.38 24.00 19.80
C HIS A 134 2.20 23.87 18.29
N ILE A 135 2.91 22.93 17.70
CA ILE A 135 2.68 22.47 16.35
C ILE A 135 2.03 21.09 16.44
N TYR A 136 0.82 20.96 15.90
CA TYR A 136 0.10 19.70 15.82
C TYR A 136 0.10 19.17 14.40
N TYR A 137 0.50 17.90 14.25
CA TYR A 137 0.43 17.19 12.97
C TYR A 137 -0.83 16.34 12.92
N GLU A 138 -1.76 16.72 12.07
CA GLU A 138 -3.05 16.04 11.91
C GLU A 138 -3.15 15.34 10.55
N PRO A 139 -3.90 14.24 10.45
CA PRO A 139 -4.07 13.56 9.17
C PRO A 139 -4.90 14.41 8.20
N ILE A 140 -4.39 14.55 6.97
CA ILE A 140 -5.01 15.40 5.93
C ILE A 140 -6.31 14.80 5.36
N GLY A 141 -6.49 13.47 5.46
CA GLY A 141 -7.64 12.77 4.89
C GLY A 141 -7.24 11.57 4.02
N VAL A 142 -8.13 11.22 3.11
CA VAL A 142 -7.92 10.14 2.14
C VAL A 142 -7.02 10.62 1.00
N CYS A 143 -5.97 9.87 0.74
CA CYS A 143 -4.99 10.15 -0.32
C CYS A 143 -5.05 9.08 -1.41
N GLY A 144 -4.86 9.48 -2.66
CA GLY A 144 -4.64 8.57 -3.77
C GLY A 144 -3.14 8.28 -3.92
N LEU A 145 -2.77 7.00 -3.87
CA LEU A 145 -1.40 6.55 -4.18
C LEU A 145 -1.36 6.07 -5.62
N ILE A 146 -0.57 6.74 -6.46
CA ILE A 146 -0.45 6.45 -7.89
C ILE A 146 1.01 6.08 -8.14
N THR A 147 1.27 4.83 -8.57
CA THR A 147 2.60 4.24 -8.78
C THR A 147 2.82 3.85 -10.23
#